data_9974018b3b828d4c36917a8fc30225a4
#
_entry.id   9974018b3b828d4c36917a8fc30225a4
#
_cell.length_a   1.000
_cell.length_b   1.000
_cell.length_c   1.000
_cell.angle_alpha   90.00
_cell.angle_beta   90.00
_cell.angle_gamma   90.00
#
_symmetry.space_group_name_H-M   'P 1'
#
loop_
_entity.id
_entity.type
_entity.pdbx_description
1 polymer ?
#
loop_
_entity_poly.entity_id
_entity_poly.type
_entity_poly.pdbx_seq_one_letter_code
_entity_poly.pdbx_strand_id
1 'polypeptide(L)'
;MKMEFIFDKVKLAKEGYDEEQCLNLIRYHFKEYNSKTIKETRKGFFEGTDSDWNAFGSTAKFPYTNWFLKVIKEWYWYIDEGDGLGMQKEDCLKSYYEVKEVNS
;
A
#
# COMPACT_ATOMS: atom_id res chain seq x y z
N MET A 1 -4.04 -3.42 12.20
CA MET A 1 -3.11 -3.00 11.13
C MET A 1 -3.90 -2.57 9.91
N LYS A 2 -3.54 -1.46 9.31
CA LYS A 2 -4.29 -0.86 8.19
C LYS A 2 -3.33 -0.31 7.16
N MET A 3 -3.74 -0.31 5.89
CA MET A 3 -2.94 0.27 4.81
C MET A 3 -3.85 1.00 3.83
N GLU A 4 -3.42 2.18 3.40
CA GLU A 4 -4.19 3.03 2.50
C GLU A 4 -3.41 3.35 1.23
N PHE A 5 -4.09 3.22 0.09
CA PHE A 5 -3.57 3.57 -1.22
C PHE A 5 -4.48 4.64 -1.84
N ILE A 6 -3.89 5.78 -2.17
CA ILE A 6 -4.61 6.88 -2.85
C ILE A 6 -3.93 7.11 -4.19
N PHE A 7 -4.68 6.95 -5.28
CA PHE A 7 -4.16 7.16 -6.62
C PHE A 7 -4.38 8.60 -7.09
N ASP A 8 -3.46 9.08 -7.91
CA ASP A 8 -3.54 10.41 -8.52
C ASP A 8 -4.39 10.32 -9.79
N LYS A 9 -5.55 10.99 -9.79
CA LYS A 9 -6.49 10.92 -10.91
C LYS A 9 -5.92 11.48 -12.21
N VAL A 10 -5.08 12.52 -12.12
CA VAL A 10 -4.43 13.11 -13.30
C VAL A 10 -3.43 12.13 -13.88
N LYS A 11 -2.62 11.52 -13.03
CA LYS A 11 -1.63 10.51 -13.47
C LYS A 11 -2.31 9.27 -14.06
N LEU A 12 -3.40 8.80 -13.45
CA LEU A 12 -4.16 7.67 -13.99
C LEU A 12 -4.63 7.97 -15.42
N ALA A 13 -5.23 9.13 -15.62
CA ALA A 13 -5.71 9.54 -16.95
C ALA A 13 -4.56 9.64 -17.96
N LYS A 14 -3.44 10.25 -17.55
CA LYS A 14 -2.27 10.40 -18.40
C LYS A 14 -1.68 9.07 -18.83
N GLU A 15 -1.62 8.09 -17.91
CA GLU A 15 -1.06 6.77 -18.19
C GLU A 15 -2.07 5.82 -18.84
N GLY A 16 -3.34 6.22 -18.95
CA GLY A 16 -4.39 5.38 -19.50
C GLY A 16 -4.82 4.24 -18.58
N TYR A 17 -4.63 4.40 -17.27
CA TYR A 17 -5.04 3.39 -16.28
C TYR A 17 -6.37 3.75 -15.64
N ASP A 18 -7.17 2.73 -15.35
CA ASP A 18 -8.39 2.82 -14.57
C ASP A 18 -8.03 2.55 -13.10
N GLU A 19 -8.58 3.36 -12.18
CA GLU A 19 -8.36 3.18 -10.74
C GLU A 19 -8.73 1.77 -10.27
N GLU A 20 -9.84 1.21 -10.77
CA GLU A 20 -10.25 -0.15 -10.41
C GLU A 20 -9.25 -1.21 -10.88
N GLN A 21 -8.65 -1.03 -12.04
CA GLN A 21 -7.60 -1.93 -12.50
C GLN A 21 -6.42 -1.94 -11.54
N CYS A 22 -6.01 -0.76 -11.09
CA CYS A 22 -4.90 -0.62 -10.13
C CYS A 22 -5.26 -1.22 -8.78
N LEU A 23 -6.47 -0.96 -8.28
CA LEU A 23 -6.94 -1.53 -7.02
C LEU A 23 -7.04 -3.06 -7.11
N ASN A 24 -7.44 -3.60 -8.25
CA ASN A 24 -7.52 -5.05 -8.45
C ASN A 24 -6.14 -5.71 -8.37
N LEU A 25 -5.09 -5.04 -8.81
CA LEU A 25 -3.72 -5.54 -8.65
C LEU A 25 -3.34 -5.63 -7.18
N ILE A 26 -3.73 -4.64 -6.37
CA ILE A 26 -3.49 -4.65 -4.92
C ILE A 26 -4.33 -5.74 -4.24
N ARG A 27 -5.60 -5.85 -4.60
CA ARG A 27 -6.50 -6.89 -4.08
C ARG A 27 -5.96 -8.29 -4.38
N TYR A 28 -5.46 -8.48 -5.58
CA TYR A 28 -4.86 -9.74 -6.01
C TYR A 28 -3.63 -10.08 -5.19
N HIS A 29 -2.80 -9.09 -4.88
CA HIS A 29 -1.63 -9.27 -4.04
C HIS A 29 -2.00 -9.85 -2.68
N PHE A 30 -3.00 -9.27 -2.01
CA PHE A 30 -3.45 -9.76 -0.70
C PHE A 30 -4.06 -11.15 -0.80
N LYS A 31 -4.78 -11.44 -1.89
CA LYS A 31 -5.36 -12.76 -2.14
C LYS A 31 -4.27 -13.82 -2.32
N GLU A 32 -3.18 -13.49 -3.00
CA GLU A 32 -2.05 -14.41 -3.19
C GLU A 32 -1.38 -14.77 -1.87
N TYR A 33 -1.38 -13.86 -0.88
CA TYR A 33 -0.88 -14.15 0.44
C TYR A 33 -1.84 -14.99 1.26
N ASN A 34 -2.95 -15.42 0.64
CA ASN A 34 -3.96 -16.26 1.26
C ASN A 34 -4.48 -15.67 2.59
N SER A 35 -4.47 -14.34 2.70
CA SER A 35 -4.98 -13.67 3.88
C SER A 35 -6.50 -13.68 3.87
N LYS A 36 -7.09 -14.32 4.88
CA LYS A 36 -8.53 -14.36 5.08
C LYS A 36 -9.01 -13.24 5.99
N THR A 37 -8.07 -12.51 6.59
CA THR A 37 -8.35 -11.50 7.61
C THR A 37 -8.24 -10.08 7.08
N ILE A 38 -7.57 -9.86 5.94
CA ILE A 38 -7.49 -8.55 5.32
C ILE A 38 -8.79 -8.26 4.55
N LYS A 39 -9.42 -7.13 4.86
CA LYS A 39 -10.65 -6.67 4.21
C LYS A 39 -10.48 -5.24 3.72
N GLU A 40 -10.98 -4.99 2.53
CA GLU A 40 -11.09 -3.62 2.02
C GLU A 40 -12.36 -2.99 2.59
N THR A 41 -12.21 -2.12 3.59
CA THR A 41 -13.34 -1.52 4.30
C THR A 41 -13.88 -0.27 3.62
N ARG A 42 -13.07 0.35 2.78
CA ARG A 42 -13.47 1.38 1.83
C ARG A 42 -12.46 1.35 0.67
N LYS A 43 -12.77 2.02 -0.40
CA LYS A 43 -11.95 1.97 -1.63
C LYS A 43 -10.50 2.36 -1.36
N GLY A 44 -9.59 1.42 -1.58
CA GLY A 44 -8.16 1.62 -1.37
C GLY A 44 -7.69 1.56 0.08
N PHE A 45 -8.58 1.24 1.02
CA PHE A 45 -8.26 1.17 2.45
C PHE A 45 -8.47 -0.26 2.94
N PHE A 46 -7.38 -0.89 3.40
CA PHE A 46 -7.36 -2.30 3.78
C PHE A 46 -7.09 -2.43 5.27
N GLU A 47 -7.88 -3.25 5.97
CA GLU A 47 -7.71 -3.51 7.38
C GLU A 47 -7.45 -4.99 7.62
N GLY A 48 -6.51 -5.29 8.48
CA GLY A 48 -6.14 -6.66 8.85
C GLY A 48 -5.74 -6.74 10.30
N THR A 49 -5.24 -7.92 10.69
CA THR A 49 -4.80 -8.22 12.05
C THR A 49 -3.26 -8.26 12.10
N ASP A 50 -2.71 -8.45 13.30
CA ASP A 50 -1.26 -8.59 13.48
C ASP A 50 -0.71 -9.82 12.75
N SER A 51 -1.54 -10.82 12.46
CA SER A 51 -1.15 -11.99 11.67
C SER A 51 -0.90 -11.66 10.20
N ASP A 52 -1.33 -10.50 9.74
CA ASP A 52 -1.19 -10.06 8.35
C ASP A 52 0.08 -9.25 8.10
N TRP A 53 0.99 -9.20 9.06
CA TRP A 53 2.24 -8.43 8.95
C TRP A 53 2.98 -8.69 7.64
N ASN A 54 3.17 -9.96 7.29
CA ASN A 54 3.91 -10.31 6.06
C ASN A 54 3.17 -9.88 4.80
N ALA A 55 1.86 -9.99 4.78
CA ALA A 55 1.05 -9.58 3.62
C ALA A 55 1.15 -8.06 3.40
N PHE A 56 1.06 -7.27 4.47
CA PHE A 56 1.23 -5.82 4.37
C PHE A 56 2.68 -5.43 4.04
N GLY A 57 3.65 -6.06 4.71
CA GLY A 57 5.07 -5.76 4.49
C GLY A 57 5.53 -6.07 3.07
N SER A 58 5.00 -7.12 2.46
CA SER A 58 5.35 -7.51 1.10
C SER A 58 4.88 -6.53 0.02
N THR A 59 3.99 -5.58 0.37
CA THR A 59 3.60 -4.50 -0.55
C THR A 59 4.77 -3.58 -0.91
N ALA A 60 5.89 -3.67 -0.17
CA ALA A 60 7.11 -2.93 -0.49
C ALA A 60 7.64 -3.22 -1.89
N LYS A 61 7.20 -4.29 -2.55
CA LYS A 61 7.55 -4.59 -3.94
C LYS A 61 6.84 -3.69 -4.96
N PHE A 62 5.72 -3.06 -4.59
CA PHE A 62 4.93 -2.27 -5.55
C PHE A 62 5.73 -1.17 -6.24
N PRO A 63 6.58 -0.38 -5.54
CA PRO A 63 7.39 0.65 -6.23
C PRO A 63 8.31 0.11 -7.31
N TYR A 64 8.64 -1.18 -7.27
CA TYR A 64 9.51 -1.81 -8.26
C TYR A 64 8.75 -2.39 -9.46
N THR A 65 7.42 -2.28 -9.46
CA THR A 65 6.60 -2.64 -10.62
C THR A 65 6.63 -1.50 -11.64
N ASN A 66 6.17 -1.79 -12.85
CA ASN A 66 6.20 -0.79 -13.94
C ASN A 66 4.99 0.15 -13.95
N TRP A 67 4.11 0.06 -12.96
CA TRP A 67 2.87 0.84 -12.95
C TRP A 67 2.68 1.70 -11.70
N PHE A 68 3.11 1.21 -10.53
CA PHE A 68 2.71 1.76 -9.23
C PHE A 68 3.12 3.23 -9.05
N LEU A 69 4.41 3.54 -9.23
CA LEU A 69 4.91 4.91 -9.02
C LEU A 69 4.35 5.90 -10.03
N LYS A 70 3.88 5.41 -11.17
CA LYS A 70 3.31 6.27 -12.22
C LYS A 70 1.95 6.82 -11.85
N VAL A 71 1.24 6.20 -10.91
CA VAL A 71 -0.16 6.52 -10.62
C VAL A 71 -0.46 6.75 -9.15
N ILE A 72 0.43 6.36 -8.24
CA ILE A 72 0.19 6.52 -6.81
C ILE A 72 0.40 7.98 -6.38
N LYS A 73 -0.48 8.46 -5.50
CA LYS A 73 -0.39 9.78 -4.89
C LYS A 73 0.06 9.69 -3.45
N GLU A 74 -0.61 8.82 -2.66
CA GLU A 74 -0.31 8.63 -1.25
C GLU A 74 -0.42 7.16 -0.91
N TRP A 75 0.42 6.71 0.03
CA TRP A 75 0.46 5.32 0.45
C TRP A 75 0.94 5.26 1.89
N TYR A 76 0.04 4.82 2.79
CA TYR A 76 0.28 4.84 4.23
C TYR A 76 0.08 3.46 4.85
N TRP A 77 0.90 3.13 5.85
CA TRP A 77 0.76 1.94 6.65
C TRP A 77 0.53 2.36 8.11
N TYR A 78 -0.59 1.97 8.66
CA TYR A 78 -0.97 2.28 10.03
C TYR A 78 -0.68 1.05 10.90
N ILE A 79 0.22 1.19 11.87
CA ILE A 79 0.71 0.10 12.70
C ILE A 79 0.55 0.49 14.17
N ASP A 80 -0.03 -0.42 14.98
CA ASP A 80 0.01 -0.30 16.44
C ASP A 80 1.07 -1.26 16.95
N GLU A 81 2.18 -0.73 17.44
CA GLU A 81 3.32 -1.54 17.89
C GLU A 81 3.17 -2.02 19.34
N GLY A 82 2.05 -1.70 20.01
CA GLY A 82 1.80 -2.14 21.38
C GLY A 82 2.62 -1.40 22.44
N ASP A 83 3.20 -0.27 22.08
CA ASP A 83 4.03 0.56 22.99
C ASP A 83 3.24 1.60 23.77
N GLY A 84 1.93 1.58 23.67
CA GLY A 84 1.04 2.54 24.32
C GLY A 84 0.88 3.86 23.60
N LEU A 85 1.57 4.06 22.46
CA LEU A 85 1.49 5.29 21.67
C LEU A 85 0.33 5.27 20.65
N GLY A 86 -0.40 4.16 20.59
CA GLY A 86 -1.51 3.99 19.63
C GLY A 86 -1.04 3.70 18.22
N MET A 87 -1.89 3.99 17.25
CA MET A 87 -1.63 3.70 15.84
C MET A 87 -0.61 4.69 15.27
N GLN A 88 0.48 4.15 14.73
CA GLN A 88 1.52 4.93 14.06
C GLN A 88 1.30 4.90 12.56
N LYS A 89 1.53 6.04 11.91
CA LYS A 89 1.35 6.20 10.46
C LYS A 89 2.72 6.27 9.80
N GLU A 90 3.02 5.28 8.96
CA GLU A 90 4.21 5.29 8.12
C GLU A 90 3.85 5.77 6.72
N ASP A 91 4.58 6.78 6.21
CA ASP A 91 4.48 7.20 4.82
C ASP A 91 5.40 6.29 3.99
N CYS A 92 4.81 5.31 3.33
CA CYS A 92 5.56 4.28 2.60
C CYS A 92 6.30 4.85 1.38
N LEU A 93 5.74 5.86 0.71
CA LEU A 93 6.42 6.50 -0.40
C LEU A 93 7.66 7.25 0.07
N LYS A 94 7.53 8.00 1.16
CA LYS A 94 8.66 8.71 1.74
C LYS A 94 9.78 7.74 2.14
N SER A 95 9.43 6.66 2.80
CA SER A 95 10.39 5.62 3.20
C SER A 95 11.09 5.01 1.98
N TYR A 96 10.36 4.73 0.91
CA TYR A 96 10.92 4.20 -0.33
C TYR A 96 11.95 5.16 -0.93
N TYR A 97 11.61 6.45 -1.05
CA TYR A 97 12.50 7.43 -1.64
C TYR A 97 13.74 7.70 -0.78
N GLU A 98 13.59 7.70 0.54
CA GLU A 98 14.73 7.85 1.45
C GLU A 98 15.73 6.71 1.30
N VAL A 99 15.26 5.46 1.24
CA VAL A 99 16.13 4.29 1.04
C VAL A 99 16.82 4.36 -0.32
N LYS A 100 16.10 4.76 -1.35
CA LYS A 100 16.66 4.89 -2.70
C LYS A 100 17.77 5.95 -2.76
N GLU A 101 17.60 7.08 -2.08
CA GLU A 101 18.63 8.12 -2.00
C GLU A 101 19.90 7.61 -1.33
N VAL A 102 19.75 6.89 -0.22
CA VAL A 102 20.90 6.35 0.53
C VAL A 102 21.67 5.32 -0.31
N ASN A 103 21.00 4.59 -1.18
CA ASN A 103 21.58 3.53 -1.99
C ASN A 103 21.94 3.95 -3.42
N SER A 104 21.75 5.21 -3.76
CA SER A 104 22.04 5.73 -5.10
C SER A 104 23.48 6.28 -5.21
#